data_5da26e9a6caab4590ebfd4ce5d6197ab
#
_entry.id   5da26e9a6caab4590ebfd4ce5d6197ab
#
_cell.length_a   1.000
_cell.length_b   1.000
_cell.length_c   1.000
_cell.angle_alpha   90.00
_cell.angle_beta   90.00
_cell.angle_gamma   90.00
#
_symmetry.space_group_name_H-M   'P 1'
#
loop_
_entity.id
_entity.type
_entity.pdbx_description
1 polymer ?
#
loop_
_entity_poly.entity_id
_entity_poly.type
_entity_poly.pdbx_seq_one_letter_code
_entity_poly.pdbx_strand_id
1 'polypeptide(L)'
;MDKFTYKKKAGITALSASMAEFTYVKHSHEEYAMGVTLRGVQQYNLDGSFQSSYRDGVMLFHPEQVHDGKSQDRSGIDYVMIYIDPGQFLDLIGKKEVVKFSTPIVYNQKLKQSILNLVQAIYNDQDEGICSELLVALADHFADVEMSTMTRPNNRLIERAKDMIYENLGDILKLDELASELGMTKFQFIRTFKASTGISPYRFFLNSKLEHAKRIIERHSDIYSAVAACGFVDLSHLNRHFKRVYGITAMEYRSSIQ
;
A
#
# COMPACT_ATOMS: atom_id res chain seq x y z
N MET A 1 -11.07 -14.15 15.25
CA MET A 1 -11.56 -12.81 14.84
C MET A 1 -10.36 -12.04 14.27
N ASP A 2 -10.49 -11.50 13.10
CA ASP A 2 -9.40 -10.76 12.45
C ASP A 2 -9.10 -9.46 13.19
N LYS A 3 -7.82 -9.12 13.34
CA LYS A 3 -7.36 -7.95 14.09
C LYS A 3 -6.29 -7.22 13.28
N PHE A 4 -6.44 -5.91 13.14
CA PHE A 4 -5.48 -5.03 12.48
C PHE A 4 -5.22 -3.84 13.39
N THR A 5 -3.97 -3.57 13.67
CA THR A 5 -3.57 -2.45 14.54
C THR A 5 -2.54 -1.64 13.78
N TYR A 6 -2.82 -0.35 13.62
CA TYR A 6 -1.91 0.60 12.98
C TYR A 6 -1.28 1.51 14.05
N LYS A 7 -0.07 1.97 13.79
CA LYS A 7 0.58 3.03 14.56
C LYS A 7 1.50 3.82 13.65
N LYS A 8 1.61 5.13 13.85
CA LYS A 8 2.45 6.01 13.03
C LYS A 8 3.48 6.73 13.90
N LYS A 9 4.77 6.70 13.48
CA LYS A 9 5.86 7.43 14.13
C LYS A 9 7.00 7.67 13.14
N ALA A 10 7.71 8.79 13.25
CA ALA A 10 8.84 9.17 12.40
C ALA A 10 8.53 9.09 10.88
N GLY A 11 7.30 9.43 10.48
CA GLY A 11 6.86 9.31 9.08
C GLY A 11 6.53 7.89 8.63
N ILE A 12 6.72 6.88 9.48
CA ILE A 12 6.51 5.46 9.16
C ILE A 12 5.17 5.01 9.74
N THR A 13 4.36 4.33 8.93
CA THR A 13 3.16 3.63 9.41
C THR A 13 3.49 2.16 9.61
N ALA A 14 3.28 1.64 10.83
CA ALA A 14 3.42 0.23 11.17
C ALA A 14 2.04 -0.42 11.27
N LEU A 15 1.91 -1.64 10.74
CA LEU A 15 0.74 -2.50 10.86
C LEU A 15 1.15 -3.80 11.55
N SER A 16 0.38 -4.21 12.54
CA SER A 16 0.36 -5.58 13.07
C SER A 16 -0.99 -6.19 12.76
N ALA A 17 -0.99 -7.33 12.11
CA ALA A 17 -2.21 -8.01 11.67
C ALA A 17 -2.23 -9.48 12.05
N SER A 18 -3.41 -9.93 12.50
CA SER A 18 -3.76 -11.32 12.68
C SER A 18 -5.07 -11.55 11.93
N MET A 19 -5.07 -12.42 10.91
CA MET A 19 -6.24 -12.62 10.09
C MET A 19 -6.39 -14.08 9.64
N ALA A 20 -7.63 -14.56 9.56
CA ALA A 20 -7.98 -15.89 9.11
C ALA A 20 -9.06 -15.88 8.03
N GLU A 21 -10.06 -15.02 8.16
CA GLU A 21 -11.21 -14.94 7.25
C GLU A 21 -11.14 -13.74 6.32
N PHE A 22 -10.44 -12.69 6.73
CA PHE A 22 -10.30 -11.48 5.94
C PHE A 22 -9.48 -11.75 4.66
N THR A 23 -9.90 -11.13 3.58
CA THR A 23 -9.20 -11.17 2.30
C THR A 23 -9.11 -9.75 1.74
N TYR A 24 -7.88 -9.32 1.50
CA TYR A 24 -7.62 -8.05 0.82
C TYR A 24 -8.12 -8.10 -0.62
N VAL A 25 -8.90 -7.11 -1.01
CA VAL A 25 -9.22 -6.90 -2.43
C VAL A 25 -7.97 -6.40 -3.17
N LYS A 26 -7.89 -6.61 -4.48
CA LYS A 26 -6.81 -6.05 -5.29
C LYS A 26 -6.74 -4.53 -5.11
N HIS A 27 -5.57 -4.06 -4.67
CA HIS A 27 -5.25 -2.65 -4.43
C HIS A 27 -3.75 -2.41 -4.68
N SER A 28 -3.35 -1.17 -4.60
CA SER A 28 -1.95 -0.73 -4.50
C SER A 28 -1.88 0.43 -3.53
N HIS A 29 -0.71 0.73 -3.04
CA HIS A 29 -0.43 1.90 -2.21
C HIS A 29 0.74 2.69 -2.79
N GLU A 30 0.83 3.96 -2.40
CA GLU A 30 1.87 4.87 -2.91
C GLU A 30 3.20 4.69 -2.18
N GLU A 31 3.18 4.09 -0.98
CA GLU A 31 4.37 3.84 -0.17
C GLU A 31 5.12 2.57 -0.61
N TYR A 32 6.40 2.51 -0.26
CA TYR A 32 7.11 1.24 -0.12
C TYR A 32 6.54 0.50 1.08
N ALA A 33 6.21 -0.77 0.93
CA ALA A 33 5.77 -1.59 2.04
C ALA A 33 6.65 -2.82 2.21
N MET A 34 7.01 -3.09 3.45
CA MET A 34 7.86 -4.21 3.81
C MET A 34 7.29 -4.89 5.02
N GLY A 35 7.20 -6.21 4.98
CA GLY A 35 6.60 -6.93 6.09
C GLY A 35 7.19 -8.29 6.33
N VAL A 36 6.91 -8.84 7.50
CA VAL A 36 7.38 -10.14 7.93
C VAL A 36 6.20 -11.02 8.27
N THR A 37 6.15 -12.20 7.66
CA THR A 37 5.20 -13.26 8.06
C THR A 37 5.69 -13.90 9.36
N LEU A 38 4.91 -13.78 10.44
CA LEU A 38 5.27 -14.28 11.78
C LEU A 38 4.73 -15.68 12.03
N ARG A 39 3.53 -15.98 11.52
CA ARG A 39 2.84 -17.26 11.66
C ARG A 39 1.98 -17.53 10.43
N GLY A 40 1.83 -18.80 10.07
CA GLY A 40 1.01 -19.25 8.95
C GLY A 40 1.67 -19.00 7.60
N VAL A 41 0.87 -19.00 6.54
CA VAL A 41 1.30 -18.76 5.16
C VAL A 41 0.40 -17.69 4.55
N GLN A 42 1.02 -16.57 4.18
CA GLN A 42 0.33 -15.50 3.46
C GLN A 42 0.38 -15.75 1.95
N GLN A 43 -0.77 -15.76 1.31
CA GLN A 43 -0.91 -15.92 -0.13
C GLN A 43 -1.42 -14.63 -0.75
N TYR A 44 -0.82 -14.21 -1.85
CA TYR A 44 -1.22 -13.02 -2.59
C TYR A 44 -0.85 -13.11 -4.06
N ASN A 45 -1.60 -12.42 -4.91
CA ASN A 45 -1.21 -12.17 -6.29
C ASN A 45 -0.47 -10.83 -6.35
N LEU A 46 0.67 -10.80 -7.01
CA LEU A 46 1.50 -9.63 -7.19
C LEU A 46 1.79 -9.49 -8.69
N ASP A 47 1.32 -8.42 -9.30
CA ASP A 47 1.46 -8.17 -10.74
C ASP A 47 1.08 -9.38 -11.62
N GLY A 48 0.08 -10.14 -11.21
CA GLY A 48 -0.41 -11.33 -11.91
C GLY A 48 0.31 -12.63 -11.56
N SER A 49 1.37 -12.60 -10.75
CA SER A 49 2.09 -13.78 -10.26
C SER A 49 1.63 -14.17 -8.86
N PHE A 50 1.39 -15.45 -8.63
CA PHE A 50 0.98 -15.95 -7.33
C PHE A 50 2.20 -16.13 -6.42
N GLN A 51 2.10 -15.60 -5.20
CA GLN A 51 3.15 -15.63 -4.19
C GLN A 51 2.66 -16.32 -2.91
N SER A 52 3.58 -16.94 -2.18
CA SER A 52 3.34 -17.53 -0.86
C SER A 52 4.48 -17.17 0.07
N SER A 53 4.20 -16.35 1.09
CA SER A 53 5.15 -16.00 2.13
C SER A 53 4.94 -16.89 3.34
N TYR A 54 5.94 -17.69 3.65
CA TYR A 54 5.99 -18.53 4.85
C TYR A 54 6.54 -17.77 6.03
N ARG A 55 6.50 -18.38 7.21
CA ARG A 55 7.10 -17.81 8.41
C ARG A 55 8.55 -17.36 8.14
N ASP A 56 8.90 -16.20 8.66
CA ASP A 56 10.16 -15.49 8.48
C ASP A 56 10.42 -14.92 7.07
N GLY A 57 9.50 -15.09 6.15
CA GLY A 57 9.54 -14.43 4.85
C GLY A 57 9.34 -12.91 4.98
N VAL A 58 10.26 -12.15 4.41
CA VAL A 58 10.17 -10.70 4.28
C VAL A 58 9.54 -10.39 2.94
N MET A 59 8.36 -9.82 2.97
CA MET A 59 7.61 -9.38 1.77
C MET A 59 8.00 -7.95 1.43
N LEU A 60 8.24 -7.68 0.15
CA LEU A 60 8.71 -6.40 -0.36
C LEU A 60 7.77 -5.92 -1.48
N PHE A 61 7.22 -4.73 -1.31
CA PHE A 61 6.34 -4.08 -2.28
C PHE A 61 6.89 -2.69 -2.60
N HIS A 62 6.97 -2.38 -3.88
CA HIS A 62 7.30 -1.03 -4.33
C HIS A 62 6.01 -0.23 -4.61
N PRO A 63 6.08 1.12 -4.71
CA PRO A 63 4.94 1.98 -4.99
C PRO A 63 4.13 1.54 -6.20
N GLU A 64 2.82 1.69 -6.13
CA GLU A 64 1.82 1.36 -7.16
C GLU A 64 1.75 -0.13 -7.55
N GLN A 65 2.43 -1.01 -6.83
CA GLN A 65 2.42 -2.44 -7.12
C GLN A 65 1.10 -3.08 -6.72
N VAL A 66 0.36 -3.58 -7.71
CA VAL A 66 -0.98 -4.15 -7.50
C VAL A 66 -0.89 -5.53 -6.88
N HIS A 67 -1.55 -5.69 -5.75
CA HIS A 67 -1.62 -6.95 -5.02
C HIS A 67 -2.96 -7.15 -4.31
N ASP A 68 -3.23 -8.37 -3.91
CA ASP A 68 -4.26 -8.78 -2.97
C ASP A 68 -3.62 -9.51 -1.78
N GLY A 69 -4.38 -10.21 -0.95
CA GLY A 69 -3.79 -10.99 0.13
C GLY A 69 -4.82 -11.75 0.96
N LYS A 70 -4.45 -12.96 1.37
CA LYS A 70 -5.26 -13.80 2.25
C LYS A 70 -4.41 -14.81 3.02
N SER A 71 -4.98 -15.39 4.06
CA SER A 71 -4.44 -16.61 4.67
C SER A 71 -4.57 -17.80 3.70
N GLN A 72 -3.61 -18.71 3.73
CA GLN A 72 -3.69 -19.97 2.99
C GLN A 72 -4.88 -20.82 3.48
N ASP A 73 -5.11 -20.84 4.77
CA ASP A 73 -6.15 -21.65 5.41
C ASP A 73 -6.75 -20.96 6.64
N ARG A 74 -7.67 -21.64 7.30
CA ARG A 74 -8.39 -21.12 8.48
C ARG A 74 -7.56 -21.03 9.76
N SER A 75 -6.35 -21.59 9.79
CA SER A 75 -5.44 -21.41 10.94
C SER A 75 -4.96 -19.96 11.05
N GLY A 76 -5.10 -19.21 9.97
CA GLY A 76 -4.80 -17.79 9.89
C GLY A 76 -3.32 -17.50 9.76
N ILE A 77 -3.02 -16.21 9.63
CA ILE A 77 -1.69 -15.65 9.55
C ILE A 77 -1.52 -14.52 10.56
N ASP A 78 -0.30 -14.38 11.08
CA ASP A 78 0.14 -13.19 11.79
C ASP A 78 1.31 -12.58 11.03
N TYR A 79 1.28 -11.27 10.83
CA TYR A 79 2.34 -10.55 10.14
C TYR A 79 2.43 -9.10 10.60
N VAL A 80 3.56 -8.48 10.33
CA VAL A 80 3.75 -7.05 10.50
C VAL A 80 4.13 -6.42 9.17
N MET A 81 3.78 -5.15 8.97
CA MET A 81 4.19 -4.34 7.83
C MET A 81 4.66 -2.97 8.31
N ILE A 82 5.58 -2.37 7.57
CA ILE A 82 5.91 -0.96 7.63
C ILE A 82 5.65 -0.34 6.26
N TYR A 83 5.16 0.90 6.26
CA TYR A 83 4.91 1.69 5.07
C TYR A 83 5.76 2.96 5.17
N ILE A 84 6.55 3.23 4.14
CA ILE A 84 7.52 4.31 4.08
C ILE A 84 7.26 5.14 2.82
N ASP A 85 7.18 6.46 2.98
CA ASP A 85 7.05 7.38 1.85
C ASP A 85 8.17 7.17 0.83
N PRO A 86 7.88 7.20 -0.49
CA PRO A 86 8.90 6.98 -1.53
C PRO A 86 10.08 7.94 -1.43
N GLY A 87 9.85 9.22 -1.16
CA GLY A 87 10.93 10.20 -1.00
C GLY A 87 11.83 9.84 0.18
N GLN A 88 11.24 9.52 1.33
CA GLN A 88 11.99 9.10 2.51
C GLN A 88 12.79 7.82 2.27
N PHE A 89 12.19 6.80 1.64
CA PHE A 89 12.88 5.54 1.35
C PHE A 89 14.04 5.73 0.36
N LEU A 90 13.81 6.48 -0.72
CA LEU A 90 14.83 6.73 -1.74
C LEU A 90 16.01 7.52 -1.18
N ASP A 91 15.76 8.51 -0.33
CA ASP A 91 16.79 9.27 0.36
C ASP A 91 17.65 8.35 1.25
N LEU A 92 17.01 7.49 2.03
CA LEU A 92 17.68 6.51 2.90
C LEU A 92 18.62 5.56 2.14
N ILE A 93 18.21 5.07 0.97
CA ILE A 93 19.03 4.14 0.17
C ILE A 93 19.94 4.86 -0.85
N GLY A 94 19.97 6.20 -0.85
CA GLY A 94 20.81 7.01 -1.74
C GLY A 94 20.42 6.91 -3.22
N LYS A 95 19.12 6.76 -3.53
CA LYS A 95 18.58 6.69 -4.89
C LYS A 95 17.72 7.92 -5.21
N LYS A 96 17.65 8.30 -6.49
CA LYS A 96 16.85 9.43 -6.95
C LYS A 96 15.57 9.02 -7.67
N GLU A 97 15.53 7.80 -8.17
CA GLU A 97 14.42 7.27 -8.94
C GLU A 97 13.78 6.09 -8.22
N VAL A 98 12.47 5.93 -8.38
CA VAL A 98 11.73 4.81 -7.80
C VAL A 98 12.35 3.49 -8.24
N VAL A 99 12.63 2.63 -7.28
CA VAL A 99 13.21 1.30 -7.52
C VAL A 99 12.15 0.22 -7.33
N LYS A 100 12.30 -0.88 -8.07
CA LYS A 100 11.51 -2.11 -7.93
C LYS A 100 12.35 -3.16 -7.22
N PHE A 101 11.70 -3.93 -6.38
CA PHE A 101 12.29 -5.16 -5.84
C PHE A 101 12.18 -6.28 -6.88
N SER A 102 13.31 -6.89 -7.25
CA SER A 102 13.33 -8.00 -8.23
C SER A 102 12.73 -9.28 -7.62
N THR A 103 12.91 -9.47 -6.32
CA THR A 103 12.40 -10.63 -5.57
C THR A 103 11.35 -10.15 -4.55
N PRO A 104 10.08 -10.58 -4.67
CA PRO A 104 9.00 -10.09 -3.80
C PRO A 104 9.04 -10.65 -2.37
N ILE A 105 9.72 -11.77 -2.15
CA ILE A 105 9.86 -12.40 -0.84
C ILE A 105 11.30 -12.83 -0.67
N VAL A 106 11.95 -12.35 0.39
CA VAL A 106 13.32 -12.72 0.74
C VAL A 106 13.39 -13.34 2.13
N TYR A 107 14.30 -14.30 2.36
CA TYR A 107 14.54 -14.91 3.66
C TYR A 107 15.89 -14.42 4.21
N ASN A 108 15.94 -13.12 4.51
CA ASN A 108 17.11 -12.45 5.06
C ASN A 108 16.87 -12.14 6.55
N GLN A 109 17.65 -12.81 7.41
CA GLN A 109 17.49 -12.72 8.87
C GLN A 109 17.80 -11.31 9.41
N LYS A 110 18.76 -10.59 8.82
CA LYS A 110 19.13 -9.23 9.25
C LYS A 110 18.01 -8.25 8.91
N LEU A 111 17.53 -8.30 7.66
CA LEU A 111 16.42 -7.47 7.20
C LEU A 111 15.16 -7.73 8.04
N LYS A 112 14.81 -9.01 8.26
CA LYS A 112 13.69 -9.39 9.13
C LYS A 112 13.83 -8.75 10.52
N GLN A 113 15.01 -8.92 11.16
CA GLN A 113 15.20 -8.42 12.51
C GLN A 113 15.10 -6.89 12.58
N SER A 114 15.65 -6.19 11.60
CA SER A 114 15.56 -4.72 11.54
C SER A 114 14.12 -4.23 11.39
N ILE A 115 13.31 -4.89 10.55
CA ILE A 115 11.87 -4.59 10.45
C ILE A 115 11.17 -4.82 11.79
N LEU A 116 11.43 -5.96 12.45
CA LEU A 116 10.82 -6.27 13.74
C LEU A 116 11.20 -5.29 14.84
N ASN A 117 12.49 -4.89 14.89
CA ASN A 117 12.98 -3.91 15.86
C ASN A 117 12.30 -2.54 15.67
N LEU A 118 12.18 -2.08 14.42
CA LEU A 118 11.52 -0.82 14.10
C LEU A 118 10.03 -0.87 14.45
N VAL A 119 9.34 -1.95 14.08
CA VAL A 119 7.92 -2.15 14.43
C VAL A 119 7.75 -2.13 15.95
N GLN A 120 8.60 -2.84 16.69
CA GLN A 120 8.55 -2.87 18.16
C GLN A 120 8.80 -1.48 18.77
N ALA A 121 9.76 -0.72 18.26
CA ALA A 121 10.03 0.64 18.72
C ALA A 121 8.82 1.56 18.52
N ILE A 122 8.17 1.49 17.35
CA ILE A 122 6.95 2.25 17.04
C ILE A 122 5.82 1.87 17.99
N TYR A 123 5.57 0.57 18.24
CA TYR A 123 4.50 0.12 19.13
C TYR A 123 4.75 0.43 20.59
N ASN A 124 6.02 0.46 21.03
CA ASN A 124 6.42 0.81 22.40
C ASN A 124 6.58 2.32 22.62
N ASP A 125 6.14 3.18 21.68
CA ASP A 125 6.24 4.64 21.77
C ASP A 125 7.67 5.17 22.02
N GLN A 126 8.69 4.47 21.53
CA GLN A 126 10.06 4.94 21.62
C GLN A 126 10.20 6.32 20.95
N ASP A 127 11.20 7.09 21.37
CA ASP A 127 11.45 8.41 20.81
C ASP A 127 11.61 8.39 19.29
N GLU A 128 11.22 9.48 18.65
CA GLU A 128 11.28 9.60 17.18
C GLU A 128 12.71 9.46 16.65
N GLY A 129 13.71 9.95 17.42
CA GLY A 129 15.13 9.75 17.11
C GLY A 129 15.52 8.28 17.06
N ILE A 130 15.09 7.47 18.02
CA ILE A 130 15.35 6.02 18.03
C ILE A 130 14.71 5.34 16.81
N CYS A 131 13.47 5.70 16.48
CA CYS A 131 12.81 5.15 15.29
C CYS A 131 13.56 5.54 14.01
N SER A 132 14.06 6.77 13.92
CA SER A 132 14.85 7.25 12.78
C SER A 132 16.20 6.51 12.65
N GLU A 133 16.92 6.29 13.76
CA GLU A 133 18.16 5.50 13.75
C GLU A 133 17.90 4.04 13.32
N LEU A 134 16.83 3.42 13.81
CA LEU A 134 16.46 2.07 13.40
C LEU A 134 16.06 1.99 11.93
N LEU A 135 15.46 3.06 11.39
CA LEU A 135 15.13 3.16 9.97
C LEU A 135 16.40 3.25 9.11
N VAL A 136 17.39 4.04 9.52
CA VAL A 136 18.71 4.09 8.85
C VAL A 136 19.39 2.72 8.89
N ALA A 137 19.42 2.06 10.05
CA ALA A 137 19.98 0.72 10.19
C ALA A 137 19.24 -0.33 9.33
N LEU A 138 17.94 -0.17 9.14
CA LEU A 138 17.18 -1.00 8.20
C LEU A 138 17.63 -0.77 6.77
N ALA A 139 17.86 0.50 6.38
CA ALA A 139 18.28 0.86 5.01
C ALA A 139 19.62 0.20 4.62
N ASP A 140 20.55 0.05 5.54
CA ASP A 140 21.85 -0.63 5.30
C ASP A 140 21.68 -2.08 4.82
N HIS A 141 20.61 -2.74 5.22
CA HIS A 141 20.33 -4.13 4.81
C HIS A 141 19.70 -4.27 3.42
N PHE A 142 19.33 -3.15 2.78
CA PHE A 142 18.89 -3.16 1.39
C PHE A 142 20.03 -3.22 0.38
N ALA A 143 21.29 -3.06 0.81
CA ALA A 143 22.45 -3.24 -0.07
C ALA A 143 22.49 -4.64 -0.71
N ASP A 144 22.00 -5.65 0.01
CA ASP A 144 21.95 -7.05 -0.44
C ASP A 144 20.62 -7.41 -1.14
N VAL A 145 19.69 -6.47 -1.25
CA VAL A 145 18.41 -6.69 -1.93
C VAL A 145 18.52 -6.26 -3.39
N GLU A 146 18.23 -7.18 -4.29
CA GLU A 146 18.26 -6.88 -5.72
C GLU A 146 17.14 -5.91 -6.10
N MET A 147 17.53 -4.73 -6.57
CA MET A 147 16.65 -3.67 -7.00
C MET A 147 17.02 -3.18 -8.39
N SER A 148 16.01 -2.85 -9.17
CA SER A 148 16.16 -2.22 -10.49
C SER A 148 15.40 -0.91 -10.54
N THR A 149 15.92 0.06 -11.29
CA THR A 149 15.20 1.32 -11.53
C THR A 149 13.88 1.04 -12.25
N MET A 150 12.83 1.69 -11.79
CA MET A 150 11.51 1.55 -12.40
C MET A 150 11.50 2.26 -13.76
N THR A 151 11.80 1.54 -14.83
CA THR A 151 11.47 2.02 -16.17
C THR A 151 9.95 1.91 -16.32
N ARG A 152 9.24 3.05 -16.18
CA ARG A 152 7.81 3.08 -16.50
C ARG A 152 7.66 2.68 -17.97
N PRO A 153 6.80 1.70 -18.31
CA PRO A 153 6.43 1.47 -19.70
C PRO A 153 5.98 2.82 -20.25
N ASN A 154 6.54 3.26 -21.36
CA ASN A 154 6.26 4.58 -21.95
C ASN A 154 4.85 4.59 -22.59
N ASN A 155 3.85 4.21 -21.81
CA ASN A 155 2.45 4.31 -22.22
C ASN A 155 1.91 5.66 -21.75
N ARG A 156 2.31 6.72 -22.48
CA ARG A 156 1.86 8.11 -22.22
C ARG A 156 0.35 8.24 -22.07
N LEU A 157 -0.42 7.40 -22.76
CA LEU A 157 -1.89 7.41 -22.66
C LEU A 157 -2.37 6.93 -21.29
N ILE A 158 -1.74 5.91 -20.72
CA ILE A 158 -2.10 5.41 -19.38
C ILE A 158 -1.64 6.37 -18.28
N GLU A 159 -0.46 6.96 -18.40
CA GLU A 159 -0.03 7.98 -17.42
C GLU A 159 -0.97 9.21 -17.47
N ARG A 160 -1.33 9.69 -18.67
CA ARG A 160 -2.33 10.75 -18.81
C ARG A 160 -3.69 10.36 -18.22
N ALA A 161 -4.12 9.10 -18.43
CA ALA A 161 -5.37 8.60 -17.81
C ALA A 161 -5.31 8.62 -16.29
N LYS A 162 -4.17 8.25 -15.69
CA LYS A 162 -3.96 8.32 -14.24
C LYS A 162 -4.02 9.77 -13.75
N ASP A 163 -3.33 10.69 -14.43
CA ASP A 163 -3.34 12.13 -14.09
C ASP A 163 -4.76 12.68 -14.09
N MET A 164 -5.54 12.39 -15.13
CA MET A 164 -6.95 12.80 -15.23
C MET A 164 -7.81 12.20 -14.10
N ILE A 165 -7.54 10.98 -13.68
CA ILE A 165 -8.20 10.34 -12.55
C ILE A 165 -7.81 11.05 -11.23
N TYR A 166 -6.54 11.35 -11.03
CA TYR A 166 -6.06 12.04 -9.81
C TYR A 166 -6.63 13.47 -9.68
N GLU A 167 -6.77 14.20 -10.79
CA GLU A 167 -7.34 15.54 -10.82
C GLU A 167 -8.84 15.56 -10.42
N ASN A 168 -9.53 14.44 -10.57
CA ASN A 168 -10.99 14.35 -10.39
C ASN A 168 -11.41 13.39 -9.26
N LEU A 169 -10.60 13.23 -8.21
CA LEU A 169 -10.90 12.30 -7.11
C LEU A 169 -12.15 12.68 -6.31
N GLY A 170 -12.55 13.95 -6.27
CA GLY A 170 -13.76 14.41 -5.60
C GLY A 170 -15.07 14.08 -6.36
N ASP A 171 -14.98 13.76 -7.63
CA ASP A 171 -16.12 13.59 -8.53
C ASP A 171 -16.49 12.11 -8.79
N ILE A 172 -17.37 11.91 -9.76
CA ILE A 172 -17.75 10.60 -10.28
C ILE A 172 -16.87 10.27 -11.49
N LEU A 173 -16.32 9.07 -11.54
CA LEU A 173 -15.53 8.62 -12.68
C LEU A 173 -16.41 8.46 -13.94
N LYS A 174 -16.16 9.28 -14.94
CA LYS A 174 -16.86 9.27 -16.22
C LYS A 174 -15.98 8.58 -17.29
N LEU A 175 -16.12 7.27 -17.39
CA LEU A 175 -15.29 6.46 -18.29
C LEU A 175 -15.41 6.83 -19.77
N ASP A 176 -16.57 7.29 -20.22
CA ASP A 176 -16.80 7.69 -21.61
C ASP A 176 -16.04 8.99 -21.95
N GLU A 177 -16.01 9.96 -21.02
CA GLU A 177 -15.27 11.20 -21.18
C GLU A 177 -13.77 10.93 -21.21
N LEU A 178 -13.24 10.17 -20.24
CA LEU A 178 -11.84 9.77 -20.19
C LEU A 178 -11.39 9.03 -21.46
N ALA A 179 -12.19 8.07 -21.92
CA ALA A 179 -11.89 7.31 -23.13
C ALA A 179 -11.85 8.21 -24.36
N SER A 180 -12.83 9.12 -24.49
CA SER A 180 -12.93 10.08 -25.62
C SER A 180 -11.71 10.99 -25.69
N GLU A 181 -11.26 11.54 -24.54
CA GLU A 181 -10.06 12.41 -24.50
C GLU A 181 -8.75 11.68 -24.88
N LEU A 182 -8.74 10.37 -24.71
CA LEU A 182 -7.61 9.52 -25.07
C LEU A 182 -7.73 8.91 -26.50
N GLY A 183 -8.80 9.31 -27.24
CA GLY A 183 -9.05 8.80 -28.59
C GLY A 183 -9.45 7.31 -28.63
N MET A 184 -10.08 6.80 -27.57
CA MET A 184 -10.47 5.40 -27.41
C MET A 184 -11.96 5.26 -27.22
N THR A 185 -12.52 4.10 -27.56
CA THR A 185 -13.82 3.69 -27.05
C THR A 185 -13.68 3.29 -25.57
N LYS A 186 -14.76 3.42 -24.77
CA LYS A 186 -14.80 2.99 -23.36
C LYS A 186 -14.23 1.58 -23.16
N PHE A 187 -14.60 0.62 -24.01
CA PHE A 187 -14.16 -0.76 -23.87
C PHE A 187 -12.68 -0.96 -24.20
N GLN A 188 -12.15 -0.21 -25.18
CA GLN A 188 -10.72 -0.20 -25.48
C GLN A 188 -9.95 0.38 -24.28
N PHE A 189 -10.40 1.52 -23.75
CA PHE A 189 -9.80 2.15 -22.57
C PHE A 189 -9.75 1.20 -21.38
N ILE A 190 -10.88 0.58 -20.99
CA ILE A 190 -10.93 -0.36 -19.88
C ILE A 190 -9.93 -1.51 -20.05
N ARG A 191 -9.86 -2.12 -21.25
CA ARG A 191 -8.95 -3.23 -21.52
C ARG A 191 -7.49 -2.80 -21.47
N THR A 192 -7.14 -1.69 -22.14
CA THR A 192 -5.77 -1.17 -22.20
C THR A 192 -5.28 -0.75 -20.81
N PHE A 193 -6.12 -0.01 -20.07
CA PHE A 193 -5.80 0.41 -18.72
C PHE A 193 -5.56 -0.80 -17.80
N LYS A 194 -6.46 -1.78 -17.82
CA LYS A 194 -6.33 -2.99 -17.00
C LYS A 194 -5.10 -3.82 -17.39
N ALA A 195 -4.78 -3.93 -18.67
CA ALA A 195 -3.59 -4.64 -19.14
C ALA A 195 -2.30 -3.96 -18.67
N SER A 196 -2.28 -2.62 -18.59
CA SER A 196 -1.10 -1.86 -18.18
C SER A 196 -0.94 -1.72 -16.67
N THR A 197 -2.05 -1.67 -15.92
CA THR A 197 -2.05 -1.38 -14.46
C THR A 197 -2.42 -2.58 -13.58
N GLY A 198 -2.88 -3.68 -14.16
CA GLY A 198 -3.35 -4.86 -13.41
C GLY A 198 -4.77 -4.74 -12.84
N ILE A 199 -5.35 -3.55 -12.77
CA ILE A 199 -6.69 -3.28 -12.23
C ILE A 199 -7.54 -2.43 -13.20
N SER A 200 -8.87 -2.48 -13.06
CA SER A 200 -9.75 -1.66 -13.90
C SER A 200 -9.65 -0.18 -13.54
N PRO A 201 -9.98 0.75 -14.47
CA PRO A 201 -9.98 2.19 -14.18
C PRO A 201 -10.83 2.56 -12.95
N TYR A 202 -12.00 1.95 -12.79
CA TYR A 202 -12.86 2.19 -11.62
C TYR A 202 -12.21 1.73 -10.31
N ARG A 203 -11.52 0.59 -10.32
CA ARG A 203 -10.82 0.11 -9.12
C ARG A 203 -9.61 0.99 -8.81
N PHE A 204 -8.87 1.42 -9.82
CA PHE A 204 -7.79 2.38 -9.67
C PHE A 204 -8.31 3.70 -9.05
N PHE A 205 -9.36 4.27 -9.61
CA PHE A 205 -10.00 5.47 -9.09
C PHE A 205 -10.44 5.33 -7.62
N LEU A 206 -11.11 4.23 -7.27
CA LEU A 206 -11.53 3.98 -5.89
C LEU A 206 -10.34 3.84 -4.95
N ASN A 207 -9.28 3.15 -5.37
CA ASN A 207 -8.05 3.00 -4.62
C ASN A 207 -7.37 4.37 -4.38
N SER A 208 -7.26 5.19 -5.42
CA SER A 208 -6.70 6.55 -5.33
C SER A 208 -7.52 7.45 -4.39
N LYS A 209 -8.86 7.33 -4.41
CA LYS A 209 -9.72 8.02 -3.42
C LYS A 209 -9.41 7.59 -1.99
N LEU A 210 -9.20 6.29 -1.74
CA LEU A 210 -8.91 5.77 -0.41
C LEU A 210 -7.52 6.20 0.08
N GLU A 211 -6.52 6.20 -0.79
CA GLU A 211 -5.18 6.72 -0.50
C GLU A 211 -5.23 8.22 -0.18
N HIS A 212 -6.00 8.99 -0.95
CA HIS A 212 -6.19 10.42 -0.69
C HIS A 212 -6.92 10.68 0.64
N ALA A 213 -7.97 9.91 0.93
CA ALA A 213 -8.68 9.98 2.20
C ALA A 213 -7.76 9.63 3.39
N LYS A 214 -6.95 8.58 3.27
CA LYS A 214 -5.94 8.21 4.26
C LYS A 214 -4.98 9.36 4.55
N ARG A 215 -4.44 10.01 3.52
CA ARG A 215 -3.54 11.17 3.67
C ARG A 215 -4.22 12.37 4.38
N ILE A 216 -5.48 12.66 4.07
CA ILE A 216 -6.23 13.72 4.76
C ILE A 216 -6.40 13.37 6.24
N ILE A 217 -6.77 12.13 6.56
CA ILE A 217 -6.92 11.66 7.94
C ILE A 217 -5.60 11.76 8.70
N GLU A 218 -4.49 11.37 8.09
CA GLU A 218 -3.16 11.43 8.70
C GLU A 218 -2.68 12.86 8.98
N ARG A 219 -2.98 13.81 8.07
CA ARG A 219 -2.53 15.20 8.20
C ARG A 219 -3.39 16.05 9.10
N HIS A 220 -4.69 15.86 9.05
CA HIS A 220 -5.65 16.80 9.65
C HIS A 220 -6.52 16.16 10.73
N SER A 221 -6.44 14.84 10.91
CA SER A 221 -7.31 14.09 11.83
C SER A 221 -8.81 14.33 11.61
N ASP A 222 -9.18 14.85 10.42
CA ASP A 222 -10.56 15.19 10.08
C ASP A 222 -11.12 14.20 9.03
N ILE A 223 -11.96 13.31 9.52
CA ILE A 223 -12.57 12.26 8.69
C ILE A 223 -13.68 12.79 7.79
N TYR A 224 -14.38 13.85 8.21
CA TYR A 224 -15.47 14.42 7.41
C TYR A 224 -14.91 15.23 6.24
N SER A 225 -13.80 15.93 6.43
CA SER A 225 -13.05 16.54 5.32
C SER A 225 -12.57 15.48 4.33
N ALA A 226 -12.14 14.30 4.78
CA ALA A 226 -11.77 13.20 3.89
C ALA A 226 -12.98 12.67 3.09
N VAL A 227 -14.15 12.53 3.74
CA VAL A 227 -15.40 12.14 3.07
C VAL A 227 -15.73 13.13 1.96
N ALA A 228 -15.75 14.43 2.26
CA ALA A 228 -16.11 15.50 1.33
C ALA A 228 -15.09 15.62 0.18
N ALA A 229 -13.82 15.75 0.49
CA ALA A 229 -12.75 15.96 -0.51
C ALA A 229 -12.60 14.78 -1.48
N CYS A 230 -12.88 13.56 -1.01
CA CYS A 230 -12.83 12.37 -1.86
C CYS A 230 -14.18 12.00 -2.49
N GLY A 231 -15.23 12.81 -2.33
CA GLY A 231 -16.54 12.58 -2.94
C GLY A 231 -17.18 11.24 -2.52
N PHE A 232 -17.00 10.83 -1.25
CA PHE A 232 -17.79 9.74 -0.68
C PHE A 232 -19.16 10.28 -0.26
N VAL A 233 -20.20 9.47 -0.45
CA VAL A 233 -21.58 9.87 -0.12
C VAL A 233 -21.73 10.20 1.37
N ASP A 234 -21.13 9.37 2.21
CA ASP A 234 -21.12 9.51 3.66
C ASP A 234 -19.97 8.73 4.28
N LEU A 235 -19.83 8.85 5.60
CA LEU A 235 -18.81 8.12 6.37
C LEU A 235 -18.97 6.60 6.29
N SER A 236 -20.19 6.09 6.19
CA SER A 236 -20.44 4.64 6.08
C SER A 236 -19.93 4.10 4.75
N HIS A 237 -20.07 4.89 3.68
CA HIS A 237 -19.53 4.58 2.36
C HIS A 237 -18.00 4.55 2.38
N LEU A 238 -17.35 5.57 2.95
CA LEU A 238 -15.90 5.57 3.15
C LEU A 238 -15.45 4.35 3.98
N ASN A 239 -16.03 4.13 5.15
CA ASN A 239 -15.66 3.04 6.07
C ASN A 239 -15.76 1.66 5.40
N ARG A 240 -16.81 1.41 4.62
CA ARG A 240 -17.00 0.14 3.90
C ARG A 240 -15.88 -0.14 2.91
N HIS A 241 -15.45 0.87 2.14
CA HIS A 241 -14.38 0.73 1.17
C HIS A 241 -13.01 0.70 1.84
N PHE A 242 -12.80 1.54 2.84
CA PHE A 242 -11.57 1.61 3.62
C PHE A 242 -11.26 0.28 4.30
N LYS A 243 -12.26 -0.34 4.93
CA LYS A 243 -12.09 -1.65 5.57
C LYS A 243 -11.67 -2.76 4.62
N ARG A 244 -12.09 -2.73 3.35
CA ARG A 244 -11.71 -3.73 2.34
C ARG A 244 -10.24 -3.66 1.91
N VAL A 245 -9.62 -2.49 2.08
CA VAL A 245 -8.22 -2.23 1.70
C VAL A 245 -7.29 -2.26 2.91
N TYR A 246 -7.75 -1.72 4.05
CA TYR A 246 -6.90 -1.56 5.24
C TYR A 246 -7.27 -2.49 6.40
N GLY A 247 -8.31 -3.32 6.27
CA GLY A 247 -8.76 -4.26 7.30
C GLY A 247 -9.61 -3.63 8.42
N ILE A 248 -9.52 -2.32 8.61
CA ILE A 248 -10.26 -1.54 9.61
C ILE A 248 -11.01 -0.39 8.96
N THR A 249 -11.96 0.22 9.68
CA THR A 249 -12.65 1.43 9.22
C THR A 249 -11.73 2.65 9.26
N ALA A 250 -12.06 3.69 8.51
CA ALA A 250 -11.34 4.96 8.55
C ALA A 250 -11.38 5.61 9.95
N MET A 251 -12.46 5.39 10.73
CA MET A 251 -12.57 5.82 12.13
C MET A 251 -11.57 5.10 13.03
N GLU A 252 -11.49 3.77 12.92
CA GLU A 252 -10.54 2.96 13.69
C GLU A 252 -9.10 3.30 13.33
N TYR A 253 -8.82 3.49 12.02
CA TYR A 253 -7.51 3.91 11.54
C TYR A 253 -7.09 5.25 12.16
N ARG A 254 -7.95 6.28 12.07
CA ARG A 254 -7.70 7.59 12.69
C ARG A 254 -7.35 7.46 14.17
N SER A 255 -8.13 6.68 14.94
CA SER A 255 -7.93 6.50 16.36
C SER A 255 -6.64 5.75 16.71
N SER A 256 -6.11 4.94 15.78
CA SER A 256 -4.90 4.14 16.01
C SER A 256 -3.60 4.88 15.71
N ILE A 257 -3.67 5.98 14.93
CA ILE A 257 -2.47 6.76 14.52
C ILE A 257 -2.31 8.06 15.30
N GLN A 258 -3.27 8.39 16.16
CA GLN A 258 -3.21 9.50 17.13
C GLN A 258 -2.52 9.06 18.41
#